data_07b0ecfe3c4c8e74f1257607a237bdf4
#
_entry.id   07b0ecfe3c4c8e74f1257607a237bdf4
#
_cell.length_a   1.000
_cell.length_b   1.000
_cell.length_c   1.000
_cell.angle_alpha   90.00
_cell.angle_beta   90.00
_cell.angle_gamma   90.00
#
_symmetry.space_group_name_H-M   'P 1'
#
loop_
_entity.id
_entity.type
_entity.pdbx_description
1 polymer ?
#
loop_
_entity_poly.entity_id
_entity_poly.type
_entity_poly.pdbx_seq_one_letter_code
_entity_poly.pdbx_strand_id
1 'polypeptide(L)'
;MTQRVVVTGIGTVSCLGNDTAAVTAALKAGQSGITFCQQHADAGMRSHVAGVPDIDLSAYIDRKRWRFMGDAAGYAYLSMEQAIADAGLSEDQVSNTRTGIITGSGGDSSALSLIHISEPTRPY
;
A
#
# COMPACT_ATOMS: atom_id res chain seq x y z
N MET A 1 23.17 0.71 28.89
CA MET A 1 23.40 1.42 27.60
C MET A 1 22.06 1.51 26.85
N THR A 2 21.59 2.69 26.59
CA THR A 2 20.42 2.91 25.76
C THR A 2 20.81 2.68 24.28
N GLN A 3 20.23 1.66 23.65
CA GLN A 3 20.42 1.44 22.23
C GLN A 3 19.66 2.54 21.45
N ARG A 4 20.33 3.19 20.52
CA ARG A 4 19.73 4.17 19.63
C ARG A 4 19.02 3.44 18.49
N VAL A 5 17.76 3.78 18.26
CA VAL A 5 16.97 3.30 17.12
C VAL A 5 16.80 4.47 16.16
N VAL A 6 17.00 4.22 14.88
CA VAL A 6 16.90 5.22 13.81
C VAL A 6 16.07 4.69 12.66
N VAL A 7 15.37 5.61 11.95
CA VAL A 7 14.72 5.31 10.67
C VAL A 7 15.77 5.45 9.57
N THR A 8 15.95 4.43 8.75
CA THR A 8 16.98 4.40 7.70
C THR A 8 16.42 4.55 6.30
N GLY A 9 15.12 4.30 6.11
CA GLY A 9 14.46 4.47 4.82
C GLY A 9 12.97 4.65 4.99
N ILE A 10 12.37 5.38 4.06
CA ILE A 10 10.94 5.67 4.01
C ILE A 10 10.41 5.39 2.60
N GLY A 11 9.26 4.73 2.53
CA GLY A 11 8.49 4.57 1.30
C GLY A 11 7.04 4.92 1.53
N THR A 12 6.42 5.56 0.55
CA THR A 12 5.03 6.02 0.66
C THR A 12 4.28 5.85 -0.66
N VAL A 13 3.04 5.39 -0.56
CA VAL A 13 2.04 5.44 -1.62
C VAL A 13 0.75 5.99 -1.01
N SER A 14 0.27 7.09 -1.55
CA SER A 14 -0.92 7.77 -1.03
C SER A 14 -1.67 8.55 -2.11
N CYS A 15 -2.83 9.10 -1.77
CA CYS A 15 -3.57 10.00 -2.66
C CYS A 15 -2.84 11.34 -2.93
N LEU A 16 -1.74 11.64 -2.23
CA LEU A 16 -0.91 12.82 -2.46
C LEU A 16 0.25 12.56 -3.43
N GLY A 17 0.60 11.30 -3.64
CA GLY A 17 1.68 10.91 -4.51
C GLY A 17 2.13 9.47 -4.28
N ASN A 18 2.92 8.96 -5.21
CA ASN A 18 3.34 7.56 -5.29
C ASN A 18 4.77 7.34 -4.79
N ASP A 19 5.41 8.37 -4.29
CA ASP A 19 6.74 8.32 -3.68
C ASP A 19 6.90 9.43 -2.61
N THR A 20 7.95 9.34 -1.84
CA THR A 20 8.23 10.27 -0.73
C THR A 20 8.44 11.71 -1.21
N ALA A 21 9.03 11.92 -2.38
CA ALA A 21 9.29 13.26 -2.94
C ALA A 21 7.97 13.94 -3.36
N ALA A 22 7.10 13.24 -4.07
CA ALA A 22 5.79 13.73 -4.49
C ALA A 22 4.89 14.05 -3.29
N VAL A 23 4.82 13.14 -2.31
CA VAL A 23 4.05 13.36 -1.07
C VAL A 23 4.59 14.57 -0.29
N THR A 24 5.90 14.69 -0.15
CA THR A 24 6.52 15.83 0.53
C THR A 24 6.20 17.16 -0.19
N ALA A 25 6.27 17.19 -1.52
CA ALA A 25 5.95 18.37 -2.31
C ALA A 25 4.48 18.77 -2.15
N ALA A 26 3.55 17.80 -2.21
CA ALA A 26 2.13 18.03 -2.02
C ALA A 26 1.81 18.59 -0.62
N LEU A 27 2.43 18.02 0.42
CA LEU A 27 2.28 18.51 1.80
C LEU A 27 2.80 19.93 1.98
N LYS A 28 3.97 20.25 1.42
CA LYS A 28 4.55 21.61 1.45
C LYS A 28 3.67 22.62 0.72
N ALA A 29 3.04 22.21 -0.36
CA ALA A 29 2.13 23.05 -1.16
C ALA A 29 0.72 23.14 -0.56
N GLY A 30 0.41 22.40 0.51
CA GLY A 30 -0.93 22.33 1.10
C GLY A 30 -1.98 21.71 0.17
N GLN A 31 -1.56 20.85 -0.75
CA GLN A 31 -2.45 20.17 -1.69
C GLN A 31 -3.28 19.09 -0.99
N SER A 32 -4.56 18.99 -1.37
CA SER A 32 -5.42 17.89 -0.96
C SER A 32 -5.39 16.77 -2.00
N GLY A 33 -5.26 15.53 -1.54
CA GLY A 33 -5.42 14.34 -2.37
C GLY A 33 -6.86 13.79 -2.37
N ILE A 34 -7.80 14.51 -1.77
CA ILE A 34 -9.21 14.11 -1.74
C ILE A 34 -9.88 14.56 -3.03
N THR A 35 -10.45 13.61 -3.77
CA THR A 35 -11.09 13.85 -5.05
C THR A 35 -12.49 13.22 -5.08
N PHE A 36 -13.28 13.58 -6.08
CA PHE A 36 -14.57 12.96 -6.31
C PHE A 36 -14.39 11.48 -6.67
N CYS A 37 -15.16 10.62 -6.03
CA CYS A 37 -15.15 9.17 -6.24
C CYS A 37 -16.46 8.72 -6.87
N GLN A 38 -16.43 8.40 -8.16
CA GLN A 38 -17.62 7.95 -8.90
C GLN A 38 -18.22 6.68 -8.31
N GLN A 39 -17.39 5.75 -7.84
CA GLN A 39 -17.87 4.51 -7.23
C GLN A 39 -18.72 4.77 -5.98
N HIS A 40 -18.36 5.77 -5.18
CA HIS A 40 -19.15 6.16 -4.01
C HIS A 40 -20.51 6.75 -4.40
N ALA A 41 -20.54 7.56 -5.46
CA ALA A 41 -21.78 8.13 -5.99
C ALA A 41 -22.69 7.03 -6.55
N ASP A 42 -22.16 6.11 -7.33
CA ASP A 42 -22.91 5.01 -7.94
C ASP A 42 -23.44 4.02 -6.88
N ALA A 43 -22.71 3.85 -5.79
CA ALA A 43 -23.13 3.06 -4.64
C ALA A 43 -24.14 3.77 -3.72
N GLY A 44 -24.52 5.00 -4.03
CA GLY A 44 -25.47 5.80 -3.22
C GLY A 44 -24.93 6.17 -1.83
N MET A 45 -23.62 6.27 -1.67
CA MET A 45 -23.02 6.67 -0.41
C MET A 45 -23.27 8.16 -0.13
N ARG A 46 -23.31 8.54 1.16
CA ARG A 46 -23.51 9.96 1.54
C ARG A 46 -22.35 10.86 1.13
N SER A 47 -21.12 10.33 1.16
CA SER A 47 -19.91 11.04 0.76
C SER A 47 -19.45 10.52 -0.60
N HIS A 48 -19.26 11.43 -1.54
CA HIS A 48 -18.77 11.12 -2.89
C HIS A 48 -17.32 11.52 -3.08
N VAL A 49 -16.57 11.72 -2.01
CA VAL A 49 -15.15 12.07 -2.06
C VAL A 49 -14.32 11.05 -1.32
N ALA A 50 -13.11 10.76 -1.83
CA ALA A 50 -12.18 9.83 -1.23
C ALA A 50 -10.73 10.20 -1.56
N GLY A 51 -9.80 9.76 -0.73
CA GLY A 51 -8.36 9.80 -1.01
C GLY A 51 -7.94 8.47 -1.61
N VAL A 52 -7.92 8.38 -2.94
CA VAL A 52 -7.52 7.16 -3.65
C VAL A 52 -6.15 7.39 -4.28
N PRO A 53 -5.15 6.51 -4.05
CA PRO A 53 -3.88 6.58 -4.75
C PRO A 53 -4.07 6.43 -6.27
N ASP A 54 -3.45 7.32 -7.04
CA ASP A 54 -3.46 7.27 -8.50
C ASP A 54 -2.24 6.49 -9.00
N ILE A 55 -2.33 5.16 -8.95
CA ILE A 55 -1.24 4.26 -9.33
C ILE A 55 -1.79 2.96 -9.90
N ASP A 56 -1.24 2.54 -11.03
CA ASP A 56 -1.48 1.19 -11.57
C ASP A 56 -0.51 0.19 -10.95
N LEU A 57 -0.97 -0.53 -9.95
CA LEU A 57 -0.18 -1.54 -9.24
C LEU A 57 0.29 -2.68 -10.15
N SER A 58 -0.44 -2.97 -11.23
CA SER A 58 -0.09 -4.04 -12.17
C SER A 58 1.18 -3.74 -12.97
N ALA A 59 1.57 -2.46 -13.08
CA ALA A 59 2.81 -2.05 -13.72
C ALA A 59 4.06 -2.32 -12.85
N TYR A 60 3.88 -2.45 -11.54
CA TYR A 60 4.97 -2.60 -10.57
C TYR A 60 5.07 -3.99 -9.94
N ILE A 61 3.97 -4.73 -9.92
CA ILE A 61 3.90 -6.02 -9.25
C ILE A 61 3.69 -7.12 -10.29
N ASP A 62 4.53 -8.15 -10.26
CA ASP A 62 4.40 -9.30 -11.14
C ASP A 62 3.00 -9.92 -11.03
N ARG A 63 2.40 -10.26 -12.18
CA ARG A 63 1.06 -10.83 -12.30
C ARG A 63 0.84 -12.06 -11.41
N LYS A 64 1.86 -12.88 -11.18
CA LYS A 64 1.77 -14.06 -10.32
C LYS A 64 1.56 -13.67 -8.86
N ARG A 65 2.23 -12.61 -8.39
CA ARG A 65 2.09 -12.08 -7.03
C ARG A 65 0.79 -11.29 -6.89
N TRP A 66 0.47 -10.47 -7.87
CA TRP A 66 -0.74 -9.63 -7.86
C TRP A 66 -2.03 -10.43 -7.68
N ARG A 67 -2.12 -11.65 -8.23
CA ARG A 67 -3.29 -12.53 -8.10
C ARG A 67 -3.71 -12.82 -6.64
N PHE A 68 -2.79 -12.71 -5.71
CA PHE A 68 -3.01 -13.00 -4.29
C PHE A 68 -2.99 -11.75 -3.41
N MET A 69 -2.90 -10.56 -4.01
CA MET A 69 -2.84 -9.28 -3.32
C MET A 69 -4.14 -8.51 -3.53
N GLY A 70 -4.65 -7.90 -2.47
CA GLY A 70 -5.59 -6.80 -2.58
C GLY A 70 -4.83 -5.47 -2.69
N ASP A 71 -5.55 -4.39 -3.01
CA ASP A 71 -4.94 -3.07 -3.23
C ASP A 71 -4.09 -2.60 -2.05
N ALA A 72 -4.57 -2.79 -0.82
CA ALA A 72 -3.82 -2.43 0.39
C ALA A 72 -2.48 -3.16 0.49
N ALA A 73 -2.45 -4.47 0.16
CA ALA A 73 -1.22 -5.25 0.13
C ALA A 73 -0.27 -4.77 -0.98
N GLY A 74 -0.82 -4.38 -2.14
CA GLY A 74 -0.05 -3.80 -3.24
C GLY A 74 0.60 -2.47 -2.87
N TYR A 75 -0.14 -1.56 -2.23
CA TYR A 75 0.41 -0.30 -1.74
C TYR A 75 1.48 -0.50 -0.68
N ALA A 76 1.27 -1.43 0.25
CA ALA A 76 2.26 -1.79 1.27
C ALA A 76 3.52 -2.39 0.65
N TYR A 77 3.38 -3.27 -0.35
CA TYR A 77 4.50 -3.86 -1.08
C TYR A 77 5.36 -2.77 -1.74
N LEU A 78 4.75 -1.86 -2.51
CA LEU A 78 5.48 -0.78 -3.18
C LEU A 78 6.15 0.17 -2.18
N SER A 79 5.46 0.53 -1.10
CA SER A 79 6.04 1.37 -0.05
C SER A 79 7.25 0.70 0.61
N MET A 80 7.19 -0.62 0.81
CA MET A 80 8.31 -1.38 1.36
C MET A 80 9.50 -1.43 0.39
N GLU A 81 9.27 -1.66 -0.90
CA GLU A 81 10.31 -1.63 -1.94
C GLU A 81 11.03 -0.27 -1.97
N GLN A 82 10.26 0.82 -1.91
CA GLN A 82 10.82 2.17 -1.84
C GLN A 82 11.66 2.38 -0.57
N ALA A 83 11.17 1.92 0.59
CA ALA A 83 11.89 2.06 1.86
C ALA A 83 13.19 1.27 1.88
N ILE A 84 13.21 0.07 1.31
CA ILE A 84 14.41 -0.78 1.16
C ILE A 84 15.43 -0.08 0.25
N ALA A 85 14.98 0.46 -0.87
CA ALA A 85 15.83 1.19 -1.81
C ALA A 85 16.39 2.48 -1.19
N ASP A 86 15.56 3.25 -0.48
CA ASP A 86 15.96 4.49 0.21
C ASP A 86 16.97 4.21 1.33
N ALA A 87 16.81 3.12 2.07
CA ALA A 87 17.76 2.66 3.09
C ALA A 87 19.05 2.07 2.52
N GLY A 88 19.09 1.76 1.22
CA GLY A 88 20.25 1.13 0.57
C GLY A 88 20.53 -0.30 1.06
N LEU A 89 19.49 -1.04 1.48
CA LEU A 89 19.64 -2.39 2.02
C LEU A 89 19.82 -3.42 0.89
N SER A 90 20.79 -4.33 1.09
CA SER A 90 20.97 -5.49 0.22
C SER A 90 19.96 -6.60 0.55
N GLU A 91 19.77 -7.55 -0.36
CA GLU A 91 18.88 -8.70 -0.17
C GLU A 91 19.23 -9.51 1.09
N ASP A 92 20.52 -9.73 1.34
CA ASP A 92 21.01 -10.43 2.54
C ASP A 92 20.69 -9.69 3.84
N GLN A 93 20.63 -8.36 3.79
CA GLN A 93 20.24 -7.53 4.94
C GLN A 93 18.74 -7.54 5.16
N VAL A 94 17.94 -7.65 4.11
CA VAL A 94 16.49 -7.75 4.18
C VAL A 94 16.04 -9.14 4.60
N SER A 95 16.63 -10.19 4.01
CA SER A 95 16.23 -11.59 4.21
C SER A 95 17.21 -12.33 5.12
N ASN A 96 17.09 -12.11 6.43
CA ASN A 96 17.90 -12.80 7.44
C ASN A 96 17.15 -12.94 8.78
N THR A 97 17.69 -13.72 9.69
CA THR A 97 17.06 -14.01 11.01
C THR A 97 17.01 -12.83 11.98
N ARG A 98 17.65 -11.72 11.67
CA ARG A 98 17.67 -10.51 12.50
C ARG A 98 16.74 -9.41 11.96
N THR A 99 16.19 -9.61 10.79
CA THR A 99 15.25 -8.69 10.16
C THR A 99 13.82 -9.23 10.34
N GLY A 100 12.94 -8.40 10.83
CA GLY A 100 11.53 -8.71 11.01
C GLY A 100 10.65 -7.72 10.25
N ILE A 101 9.43 -8.13 9.96
CA ILE A 101 8.41 -7.27 9.37
C ILE A 101 7.23 -7.11 10.34
N ILE A 102 6.75 -5.89 10.48
CA ILE A 102 5.52 -5.60 11.21
C ILE A 102 4.58 -4.91 10.23
N THR A 103 3.39 -5.44 10.08
CA THR A 103 2.36 -4.89 9.19
C THR A 103 1.07 -4.63 9.96
N GLY A 104 0.27 -3.70 9.47
CA GLY A 104 -1.05 -3.40 9.98
C GLY A 104 -1.97 -2.93 8.87
N SER A 105 -3.26 -3.19 9.00
CA SER A 105 -4.30 -2.75 8.07
C SER A 105 -5.53 -2.33 8.84
N GLY A 106 -6.22 -1.31 8.35
CA GLY A 106 -7.49 -0.85 8.92
C GLY A 106 -8.69 -1.74 8.56
N GLY A 107 -8.52 -2.71 7.69
CA GLY A 107 -9.56 -3.66 7.27
C GLY A 107 -9.07 -4.62 6.21
N ASP A 108 -9.86 -5.66 5.97
CA ASP A 108 -9.59 -6.65 4.92
C ASP A 108 -9.92 -6.11 3.52
N SER A 109 -9.29 -6.69 2.51
CA SER A 109 -9.65 -6.42 1.13
C SER A 109 -11.05 -6.96 0.82
N SER A 110 -11.99 -6.08 0.51
CA SER A 110 -13.33 -6.47 0.10
C SER A 110 -13.33 -7.33 -1.17
N ALA A 111 -12.39 -7.12 -2.09
CA ALA A 111 -12.23 -7.92 -3.28
C ALA A 111 -11.86 -9.38 -2.96
N LEU A 112 -10.94 -9.61 -2.00
CA LEU A 112 -10.57 -10.95 -1.55
C LEU A 112 -11.69 -11.61 -0.74
N SER A 113 -12.41 -10.85 0.09
CA SER A 113 -13.57 -11.34 0.84
C SER A 113 -14.69 -11.80 -0.09
N LEU A 114 -14.97 -11.07 -1.18
CA LEU A 114 -15.99 -11.45 -2.17
C LEU A 114 -15.63 -12.74 -2.92
N ILE A 115 -14.35 -12.99 -3.21
CA ILE A 115 -13.89 -14.24 -3.82
C ILE A 115 -14.18 -15.43 -2.88
N HIS A 116 -13.96 -15.29 -1.58
CA HIS A 116 -14.26 -16.32 -0.59
C HIS A 116 -15.77 -16.56 -0.39
N ILE A 117 -16.60 -15.53 -0.58
CA ILE A 117 -18.06 -15.65 -0.47
C ILE A 117 -18.67 -16.27 -1.73
N SER A 118 -18.11 -15.98 -2.91
CA SER A 118 -18.61 -16.47 -4.19
C SER A 118 -18.15 -17.88 -4.57
N GLU A 119 -17.18 -18.47 -3.87
CA GLU A 119 -16.83 -19.90 -3.96
C GLU A 119 -17.31 -20.65 -2.72
N PRO A 120 -18.59 -21.10 -2.70
CA PRO A 120 -19.02 -21.99 -1.63
C PRO A 120 -18.36 -23.35 -1.83
N THR A 121 -17.41 -23.64 -0.96
CA THR A 121 -16.90 -24.97 -0.63
C THR A 121 -16.53 -25.84 -1.84
N ARG A 122 -15.27 -25.81 -2.28
CA ARG A 122 -14.66 -27.02 -2.84
C ARG A 122 -14.52 -28.02 -1.70
N PRO A 123 -15.17 -29.21 -1.73
CA PRO A 123 -14.85 -30.27 -0.80
C PRO A 123 -13.39 -30.68 -1.04
N TYR A 124 -12.65 -30.83 0.04
CA TYR A 124 -11.28 -31.33 0.03
C TYR A 124 -11.21 -32.74 -0.54
#